data_09684b9c26bf652bfb643314b2b83579
#
_entry.id   09684b9c26bf652bfb643314b2b83579
#
_cell.length_a   1.000
_cell.length_b   1.000
_cell.length_c   1.000
_cell.angle_alpha   90.00
_cell.angle_beta   90.00
_cell.angle_gamma   90.00
#
_symmetry.space_group_name_H-M   'P 1'
#
loop_
_entity.id
_entity.type
_entity.pdbx_description
1 polymer ?
#
loop_
_entity_poly.entity_id
_entity_poly.type
_entity_poly.pdbx_seq_one_letter_code
_entity_poly.pdbx_strand_id
1 'polypeptide(L)'
;MKSLLKSMVSLRWLNEKIFTMVLICVGGILIGGKSYAQEFSITKVGAPGPVLVLSNSNTSPGVGLTSFTVFTSDIPQGTLIVPKQLLEIQWRTTYYPDSVSQRVQFCYYRPYSSQENCVDIGSGSSGTIYDFNNQSFDHGARVTIKHYVLGGVPPYTRPAGADSVTFRYRY
;
A
#
# COMPACT_ATOMS: atom_id res chain seq x y z
N MET A 1 17.13 75.27 -22.92
CA MET A 1 16.59 74.14 -23.66
C MET A 1 17.37 72.79 -23.53
N LYS A 2 18.69 72.81 -23.27
CA LYS A 2 19.50 71.54 -23.15
C LYS A 2 19.29 70.77 -21.81
N SER A 3 18.80 71.38 -20.74
CA SER A 3 18.62 70.75 -19.42
C SER A 3 17.35 69.85 -19.35
N LEU A 4 16.28 70.23 -20.02
CA LEU A 4 15.03 69.46 -20.03
C LEU A 4 15.08 68.15 -20.85
N LEU A 5 15.91 68.12 -21.91
CA LEU A 5 16.09 66.91 -22.73
C LEU A 5 16.83 65.80 -21.94
N LYS A 6 17.79 66.16 -21.10
CA LYS A 6 18.55 65.18 -20.28
C LYS A 6 17.70 64.51 -19.22
N SER A 7 16.69 65.24 -18.64
CA SER A 7 15.78 64.69 -17.65
C SER A 7 14.81 63.67 -18.25
N MET A 8 14.30 63.92 -19.47
CA MET A 8 13.37 63.00 -20.14
C MET A 8 14.01 61.68 -20.58
N VAL A 9 15.28 61.71 -21.00
CA VAL A 9 15.97 60.46 -21.41
C VAL A 9 16.26 59.58 -20.17
N SER A 10 16.59 60.18 -19.02
CA SER A 10 16.82 59.45 -17.77
C SER A 10 15.55 58.76 -17.26
N LEU A 11 14.37 59.40 -17.37
CA LEU A 11 13.11 58.83 -16.93
C LEU A 11 12.63 57.64 -17.78
N ARG A 12 12.88 57.70 -19.11
CA ARG A 12 12.55 56.59 -20.00
C ARG A 12 13.39 55.34 -19.73
N TRP A 13 14.68 55.53 -19.42
CA TRP A 13 15.58 54.42 -19.16
C TRP A 13 15.27 53.71 -17.84
N LEU A 14 14.81 54.46 -16.83
CA LEU A 14 14.36 53.89 -15.53
C LEU A 14 13.05 53.06 -15.74
N ASN A 15 12.12 53.53 -16.55
CA ASN A 15 10.86 52.83 -16.77
C ASN A 15 11.05 51.49 -17.51
N GLU A 16 11.96 51.43 -18.49
CA GLU A 16 12.25 50.17 -19.20
C GLU A 16 12.90 49.12 -18.26
N LYS A 17 13.80 49.53 -17.39
CA LYS A 17 14.46 48.61 -16.45
C LYS A 17 13.48 48.10 -15.36
N ILE A 18 12.59 48.95 -14.87
CA ILE A 18 11.56 48.57 -13.91
C ILE A 18 10.57 47.59 -14.54
N PHE A 19 10.17 47.86 -15.82
CA PHE A 19 9.22 46.97 -16.50
C PHE A 19 9.82 45.60 -16.80
N THR A 20 11.10 45.51 -17.14
CA THR A 20 11.82 44.25 -17.38
C THR A 20 12.00 43.49 -16.06
N MET A 21 12.26 44.18 -14.96
CA MET A 21 12.45 43.53 -13.65
C MET A 21 11.14 42.98 -13.06
N VAL A 22 10.01 43.69 -13.28
CA VAL A 22 8.68 43.22 -12.89
C VAL A 22 8.23 42.01 -13.73
N LEU A 23 8.56 41.98 -15.03
CA LEU A 23 8.21 40.85 -15.89
C LEU A 23 8.95 39.56 -15.51
N ILE A 24 10.21 39.68 -15.04
CA ILE A 24 11.01 38.54 -14.57
C ILE A 24 10.46 37.99 -13.24
N CYS A 25 9.98 38.85 -12.35
CA CYS A 25 9.35 38.43 -11.08
C CYS A 25 8.00 37.73 -11.28
N VAL A 26 7.20 38.13 -12.27
CA VAL A 26 5.90 37.49 -12.56
C VAL A 26 6.08 36.17 -13.31
N GLY A 27 7.12 36.02 -14.14
CA GLY A 27 7.43 34.76 -14.84
C GLY A 27 7.98 33.64 -13.94
N GLY A 28 8.50 33.96 -12.76
CA GLY A 28 9.09 32.99 -11.83
C GLY A 28 8.10 32.23 -10.93
N ILE A 29 6.83 32.65 -10.89
CA ILE A 29 5.82 32.08 -9.95
C ILE A 29 5.04 30.90 -10.56
N LEU A 30 5.22 30.58 -11.84
CA LEU A 30 4.48 29.51 -12.51
C LEU A 30 5.25 28.19 -12.65
N ILE A 31 6.34 27.98 -11.90
CA ILE A 31 6.87 26.62 -11.70
C ILE A 31 6.00 26.00 -10.60
N GLY A 32 4.78 25.63 -10.98
CA GLY A 32 3.94 24.76 -10.20
C GLY A 32 4.70 23.45 -9.96
N GLY A 33 5.36 23.34 -8.82
CA GLY A 33 5.98 22.10 -8.38
C GLY A 33 4.90 21.03 -8.43
N LYS A 34 5.02 20.06 -9.35
CA LYS A 34 4.20 18.87 -9.32
C LYS A 34 4.53 18.19 -8.00
N SER A 35 3.67 18.34 -7.01
CA SER A 35 3.72 17.54 -5.80
C SER A 35 3.46 16.10 -6.23
N TYR A 36 4.53 15.35 -6.48
CA TYR A 36 4.40 13.91 -6.65
C TYR A 36 4.05 13.36 -5.28
N ALA A 37 2.86 12.80 -5.14
CA ALA A 37 2.50 12.03 -3.97
C ALA A 37 3.54 10.91 -3.82
N GLN A 38 4.27 10.91 -2.71
CA GLN A 38 5.32 9.94 -2.45
C GLN A 38 4.69 8.57 -2.17
N GLU A 39 5.14 7.54 -2.90
CA GLU A 39 4.68 6.17 -2.72
C GLU A 39 5.59 5.43 -1.73
N PHE A 40 4.98 4.57 -0.93
CA PHE A 40 5.63 3.76 0.09
C PHE A 40 5.14 2.32 0.01
N SER A 41 5.95 1.41 0.57
CA SER A 41 5.57 0.01 0.68
C SER A 41 5.91 -0.55 2.06
N ILE A 42 5.04 -1.43 2.56
CA ILE A 42 5.23 -2.19 3.81
C ILE A 42 5.11 -3.66 3.45
N THR A 43 6.19 -4.42 3.61
CA THR A 43 6.19 -5.86 3.35
C THR A 43 6.22 -6.63 4.67
N LYS A 44 5.34 -7.61 4.77
CA LYS A 44 5.24 -8.55 5.90
C LYS A 44 5.35 -9.98 5.39
N VAL A 45 6.00 -10.84 6.16
CA VAL A 45 6.18 -12.26 5.86
C VAL A 45 5.86 -13.08 7.10
N GLY A 46 5.15 -14.18 6.94
CA GLY A 46 4.81 -15.09 8.03
C GLY A 46 4.35 -16.45 7.50
N ALA A 47 4.62 -17.51 8.22
CA ALA A 47 4.15 -18.84 7.87
C ALA A 47 2.81 -19.13 8.59
N PRO A 48 1.81 -19.72 7.89
CA PRO A 48 0.62 -20.22 8.57
C PRO A 48 0.98 -21.43 9.45
N GLY A 49 0.16 -21.67 10.47
CA GLY A 49 0.35 -22.80 11.37
C GLY A 49 0.09 -24.16 10.71
N PRO A 50 0.55 -25.27 11.32
CA PRO A 50 0.17 -26.61 10.90
C PRO A 50 -1.34 -26.81 11.09
N VAL A 51 -1.96 -27.60 10.20
CA VAL A 51 -3.39 -27.90 10.23
C VAL A 51 -3.60 -29.34 10.67
N LEU A 52 -4.50 -29.55 11.63
CA LEU A 52 -4.91 -30.88 12.06
C LEU A 52 -5.70 -31.57 10.96
N VAL A 53 -5.29 -32.78 10.62
CA VAL A 53 -5.94 -33.66 9.64
C VAL A 53 -6.41 -34.92 10.36
N LEU A 54 -7.70 -35.18 10.34
CA LEU A 54 -8.27 -36.36 11.02
C LEU A 54 -8.21 -37.61 10.12
N SER A 55 -8.37 -37.46 8.81
CA SER A 55 -8.28 -38.53 7.82
C SER A 55 -8.09 -37.97 6.40
N ASN A 56 -7.65 -38.81 5.46
CA ASN A 56 -7.60 -38.43 4.02
C ASN A 56 -8.97 -38.13 3.43
N SER A 57 -10.04 -38.69 3.98
CA SER A 57 -11.42 -38.52 3.53
C SER A 57 -12.18 -37.46 4.31
N ASN A 58 -11.48 -36.60 5.07
CA ASN A 58 -12.10 -35.54 5.86
C ASN A 58 -12.91 -34.60 4.96
N THR A 59 -14.18 -34.38 5.28
CA THR A 59 -15.07 -33.47 4.56
C THR A 59 -15.12 -32.06 5.15
N SER A 60 -14.56 -31.87 6.34
CA SER A 60 -14.46 -30.58 7.00
C SER A 60 -13.04 -30.05 6.91
N PRO A 61 -12.81 -28.88 6.29
CA PRO A 61 -11.47 -28.33 6.19
C PRO A 61 -10.95 -27.86 7.54
N GLY A 62 -9.68 -28.15 7.81
CA GLY A 62 -8.92 -27.44 8.82
C GLY A 62 -8.47 -26.07 8.31
N VAL A 63 -8.12 -25.16 9.21
CA VAL A 63 -7.76 -23.79 8.84
C VAL A 63 -6.36 -23.43 9.37
N GLY A 64 -5.46 -23.11 8.44
CA GLY A 64 -4.18 -22.44 8.71
C GLY A 64 -4.35 -20.93 8.54
N LEU A 65 -3.81 -20.14 9.46
CA LEU A 65 -3.97 -18.70 9.49
C LEU A 65 -2.62 -17.99 9.52
N THR A 66 -2.50 -16.92 8.72
CA THR A 66 -1.41 -15.94 8.83
C THR A 66 -2.00 -14.54 8.88
N SER A 67 -1.58 -13.71 9.84
CA SER A 67 -2.06 -12.33 10.00
C SER A 67 -0.92 -11.34 9.90
N PHE A 68 -1.13 -10.27 9.11
CA PHE A 68 -0.19 -9.20 8.83
C PHE A 68 -0.80 -7.87 9.25
N THR A 69 -0.35 -7.32 10.37
CA THR A 69 -0.83 -6.04 10.88
C THR A 69 0.16 -4.94 10.54
N VAL A 70 -0.35 -3.81 10.07
CA VAL A 70 0.42 -2.56 9.91
C VAL A 70 0.55 -1.90 11.28
N PHE A 71 1.77 -1.82 11.79
CA PHE A 71 2.07 -1.17 13.05
C PHE A 71 2.44 0.31 12.86
N THR A 72 2.37 1.10 13.91
CA THR A 72 2.83 2.49 13.91
C THR A 72 4.29 2.61 13.48
N SER A 73 5.13 1.65 13.84
CA SER A 73 6.54 1.58 13.45
C SER A 73 6.79 1.35 11.95
N ASP A 74 5.80 0.85 11.23
CA ASP A 74 5.90 0.63 9.77
C ASP A 74 5.64 1.90 8.96
N ILE A 75 5.06 2.92 9.62
CA ILE A 75 4.72 4.21 9.01
C ILE A 75 5.87 5.20 9.24
N PRO A 76 6.31 5.94 8.23
CA PRO A 76 7.36 6.94 8.38
C PRO A 76 7.03 7.97 9.47
N GLN A 77 8.02 8.30 10.29
CA GLN A 77 7.85 9.30 11.36
C GLN A 77 7.38 10.64 10.79
N GLY A 78 6.50 11.32 11.54
CA GLY A 78 5.92 12.61 11.13
C GLY A 78 4.73 12.50 10.18
N THR A 79 4.40 11.30 9.68
CA THR A 79 3.28 11.12 8.73
C THR A 79 2.07 10.37 9.32
N LEU A 80 2.09 10.06 10.60
CA LEU A 80 1.03 9.28 11.27
C LEU A 80 -0.36 9.95 11.17
N ILE A 81 -0.40 11.28 11.22
CA ILE A 81 -1.65 12.07 11.15
C ILE A 81 -2.08 12.37 9.71
N VAL A 82 -1.24 12.07 8.72
CA VAL A 82 -1.55 12.35 7.31
C VAL A 82 -2.43 11.22 6.76
N PRO A 83 -3.58 11.52 6.12
CA PRO A 83 -4.42 10.52 5.50
C PRO A 83 -3.65 9.72 4.44
N LYS A 84 -3.81 8.41 4.45
CA LYS A 84 -3.13 7.51 3.52
C LYS A 84 -4.11 6.85 2.56
N GLN A 85 -3.71 6.71 1.31
CA GLN A 85 -4.46 6.01 0.29
C GLN A 85 -3.74 4.71 -0.08
N LEU A 86 -4.42 3.58 0.08
CA LEU A 86 -3.97 2.29 -0.42
C LEU A 86 -4.02 2.30 -1.95
N LEU A 87 -2.94 1.87 -2.60
CA LEU A 87 -2.84 1.80 -4.06
C LEU A 87 -3.06 0.38 -4.56
N GLU A 88 -2.48 -0.59 -3.87
CA GLU A 88 -2.60 -2.01 -4.16
C GLU A 88 -2.08 -2.85 -2.99
N ILE A 89 -2.47 -4.12 -2.95
CA ILE A 89 -1.86 -5.10 -2.06
C ILE A 89 -1.31 -6.24 -2.92
N GLN A 90 0.01 -6.39 -2.93
CA GLN A 90 0.68 -7.53 -3.54
C GLN A 90 0.72 -8.67 -2.53
N TRP A 91 0.50 -9.89 -2.97
CA TRP A 91 0.49 -11.06 -2.10
C TRP A 91 1.19 -12.25 -2.75
N ARG A 92 1.72 -13.11 -1.90
CA ARG A 92 2.20 -14.45 -2.24
C ARG A 92 1.74 -15.42 -1.17
N THR A 93 1.17 -16.54 -1.56
CA THR A 93 0.73 -17.59 -0.64
C THR A 93 1.63 -18.82 -0.72
N THR A 94 1.79 -19.48 0.41
CA THR A 94 2.29 -20.85 0.48
C THR A 94 1.17 -21.86 0.17
N TYR A 95 1.49 -23.14 0.25
CA TYR A 95 0.56 -24.25 0.11
C TYR A 95 0.87 -25.36 1.10
N TYR A 96 -0.05 -26.31 1.26
CA TYR A 96 0.11 -27.50 2.11
C TYR A 96 0.28 -28.72 1.21
N PRO A 97 1.51 -29.23 0.99
CA PRO A 97 1.80 -30.23 -0.04
C PRO A 97 1.07 -31.56 0.20
N ASP A 98 0.83 -31.93 1.47
CA ASP A 98 0.23 -33.20 1.83
C ASP A 98 -1.32 -33.17 1.85
N SER A 99 -1.94 -32.05 1.48
CA SER A 99 -3.39 -31.92 1.45
C SER A 99 -4.02 -32.45 0.16
N VAL A 100 -5.26 -32.94 0.27
CA VAL A 100 -6.05 -33.37 -0.89
C VAL A 100 -6.57 -32.17 -1.68
N SER A 101 -7.01 -31.12 -0.97
CA SER A 101 -7.53 -29.91 -1.60
C SER A 101 -7.30 -28.69 -0.70
N GLN A 102 -7.15 -27.53 -1.33
CA GLN A 102 -6.97 -26.27 -0.64
C GLN A 102 -7.82 -25.17 -1.29
N ARG A 103 -8.35 -24.31 -0.43
CA ARG A 103 -8.92 -23.01 -0.81
C ARG A 103 -8.27 -21.94 0.04
N VAL A 104 -7.88 -20.82 -0.56
CA VAL A 104 -7.24 -19.71 0.17
C VAL A 104 -8.09 -18.46 0.05
N GLN A 105 -8.29 -17.81 1.18
CA GLN A 105 -9.06 -16.58 1.28
C GLN A 105 -8.18 -15.47 1.84
N PHE A 106 -8.17 -14.35 1.16
CA PHE A 106 -7.47 -13.13 1.56
C PHE A 106 -8.49 -12.14 2.13
N CYS A 107 -8.35 -11.80 3.40
CA CYS A 107 -9.29 -10.94 4.12
C CYS A 107 -8.60 -9.65 4.57
N TYR A 108 -9.10 -8.51 4.12
CA TYR A 108 -8.65 -7.19 4.53
C TYR A 108 -9.54 -6.64 5.64
N TYR A 109 -8.91 -6.06 6.67
CA TYR A 109 -9.56 -5.35 7.77
C TYR A 109 -9.08 -3.89 7.76
N ARG A 110 -10.03 -2.97 7.76
CA ARG A 110 -9.74 -1.55 7.93
C ARG A 110 -9.10 -1.28 9.29
N PRO A 111 -8.34 -0.17 9.45
CA PRO A 111 -7.81 0.22 10.75
C PRO A 111 -8.88 0.16 11.85
N TYR A 112 -8.55 -0.49 12.95
CA TYR A 112 -9.40 -0.62 14.15
C TYR A 112 -10.79 -1.23 13.93
N SER A 113 -11.00 -1.95 12.84
CA SER A 113 -12.26 -2.63 12.51
C SER A 113 -12.13 -4.15 12.66
N SER A 114 -13.18 -4.78 13.17
CA SER A 114 -13.34 -6.23 13.14
C SER A 114 -14.03 -6.74 11.87
N GLN A 115 -14.58 -5.84 11.07
CA GLN A 115 -15.25 -6.19 9.82
C GLN A 115 -14.21 -6.60 8.78
N GLU A 116 -14.35 -7.82 8.26
CA GLU A 116 -13.52 -8.34 7.19
C GLU A 116 -14.18 -8.21 5.81
N ASN A 117 -13.35 -7.93 4.81
CA ASN A 117 -13.73 -8.00 3.40
C ASN A 117 -12.79 -8.99 2.74
N CYS A 118 -13.34 -10.07 2.21
CA CYS A 118 -12.55 -11.20 1.74
C CYS A 118 -12.71 -11.43 0.23
N VAL A 119 -11.64 -11.90 -0.39
CA VAL A 119 -11.60 -12.41 -1.77
C VAL A 119 -10.90 -13.75 -1.79
N ASP A 120 -11.31 -14.65 -2.69
CA ASP A 120 -10.63 -15.92 -2.90
C ASP A 120 -9.40 -15.71 -3.77
N ILE A 121 -8.29 -16.35 -3.38
CA ILE A 121 -7.01 -16.30 -4.09
C ILE A 121 -6.43 -17.70 -4.28
N GLY A 122 -5.41 -17.83 -5.15
CA GLY A 122 -4.78 -19.12 -5.40
C GLY A 122 -3.87 -19.58 -4.26
N SER A 123 -3.79 -20.88 -4.03
CA SER A 123 -2.79 -21.53 -3.16
C SER A 123 -1.47 -21.66 -3.91
N GLY A 124 -0.33 -21.44 -3.23
CA GLY A 124 1.01 -21.54 -3.84
C GLY A 124 1.23 -20.56 -4.99
N SER A 125 0.57 -19.42 -4.98
CA SER A 125 0.57 -18.43 -6.05
C SER A 125 0.85 -17.02 -5.56
N SER A 126 0.89 -16.07 -6.48
CA SER A 126 1.08 -14.65 -6.19
C SER A 126 0.21 -13.79 -7.08
N GLY A 127 -0.08 -12.58 -6.65
CA GLY A 127 -0.87 -11.63 -7.41
C GLY A 127 -0.96 -10.27 -6.75
N THR A 128 -1.81 -9.43 -7.32
CA THR A 128 -2.11 -8.08 -6.83
C THR A 128 -3.62 -7.91 -6.70
N ILE A 129 -4.06 -7.30 -5.61
CA ILE A 129 -5.46 -6.98 -5.32
C ILE A 129 -5.62 -5.47 -5.29
N TYR A 130 -6.66 -4.97 -5.98
CA TYR A 130 -7.07 -3.57 -6.02
C TYR A 130 -8.45 -3.34 -5.37
N ASP A 131 -9.15 -4.40 -4.99
CA ASP A 131 -10.53 -4.35 -4.46
C ASP A 131 -10.66 -3.56 -3.16
N PHE A 132 -9.55 -3.32 -2.47
CA PHE A 132 -9.52 -2.62 -1.18
C PHE A 132 -9.03 -1.17 -1.27
N ASN A 133 -8.70 -0.65 -2.47
CA ASN A 133 -8.12 0.69 -2.66
C ASN A 133 -9.06 1.84 -2.26
N ASN A 134 -10.37 1.57 -2.20
CA ASN A 134 -11.38 2.52 -1.74
C ASN A 134 -11.61 2.45 -0.22
N GLN A 135 -10.90 1.58 0.49
CA GLN A 135 -11.03 1.42 1.94
C GLN A 135 -9.97 2.23 2.69
N SER A 136 -10.24 2.53 3.95
CA SER A 136 -9.31 3.25 4.81
C SER A 136 -8.04 2.41 5.02
N PHE A 137 -6.87 3.04 4.90
CA PHE A 137 -5.57 2.43 5.17
C PHE A 137 -4.76 3.31 6.12
N ASP A 138 -4.27 2.73 7.20
CA ASP A 138 -3.33 3.31 8.15
C ASP A 138 -2.76 2.22 9.07
N HIS A 139 -1.98 2.60 10.09
CA HIS A 139 -1.64 1.69 11.18
C HIS A 139 -2.92 1.10 11.79
N GLY A 140 -2.87 -0.16 12.21
CA GLY A 140 -4.05 -0.93 12.60
C GLY A 140 -4.78 -1.61 11.44
N ALA A 141 -4.48 -1.30 10.17
CA ALA A 141 -4.94 -2.11 9.05
C ALA A 141 -4.33 -3.51 9.13
N ARG A 142 -5.10 -4.53 8.76
CA ARG A 142 -4.67 -5.92 8.85
C ARG A 142 -5.12 -6.72 7.65
N VAL A 143 -4.27 -7.65 7.24
CA VAL A 143 -4.62 -8.72 6.30
C VAL A 143 -4.53 -10.05 7.04
N THR A 144 -5.51 -10.93 6.83
CA THR A 144 -5.44 -12.33 7.25
C THR A 144 -5.59 -13.22 6.02
N ILE A 145 -4.62 -14.11 5.83
CA ILE A 145 -4.70 -15.17 4.82
C ILE A 145 -5.18 -16.45 5.53
N LYS A 146 -6.31 -16.99 5.07
CA LYS A 146 -6.96 -18.18 5.60
C LYS A 146 -6.78 -19.32 4.60
N HIS A 147 -6.03 -20.35 4.98
CA HIS A 147 -5.87 -21.58 4.20
C HIS A 147 -6.86 -22.63 4.71
N TYR A 148 -7.88 -22.91 3.93
CA TYR A 148 -8.81 -24.02 4.18
C TYR A 148 -8.24 -25.28 3.57
N VAL A 149 -7.77 -26.18 4.41
CA VAL A 149 -7.02 -27.38 4.02
C VAL A 149 -7.90 -28.61 4.24
N LEU A 150 -8.17 -29.35 3.18
CA LEU A 150 -9.01 -30.53 3.22
C LEU A 150 -8.18 -31.79 3.01
N GLY A 151 -8.34 -32.76 3.94
CA GLY A 151 -7.67 -34.04 3.86
C GLY A 151 -6.16 -33.93 4.04
N GLY A 152 -5.47 -35.04 3.83
CA GLY A 152 -4.02 -35.12 3.95
C GLY A 152 -3.56 -36.27 4.86
N VAL A 153 -2.26 -36.30 5.16
CA VAL A 153 -1.67 -37.34 6.01
C VAL A 153 -1.82 -36.95 7.50
N PRO A 154 -2.56 -37.73 8.30
CA PRO A 154 -2.69 -37.47 9.74
C PRO A 154 -1.33 -37.55 10.46
N PRO A 155 -1.19 -36.87 11.63
CA PRO A 155 -2.18 -36.03 12.29
C PRO A 155 -2.13 -34.56 11.84
N TYR A 156 -1.06 -34.10 11.17
CA TYR A 156 -0.89 -32.71 10.79
C TYR A 156 -0.29 -32.59 9.41
N THR A 157 -0.85 -31.71 8.58
CA THR A 157 -0.20 -31.18 7.41
C THR A 157 0.47 -29.83 7.70
N ARG A 158 1.61 -29.59 7.09
CA ARG A 158 2.43 -28.41 7.32
C ARG A 158 2.53 -27.57 6.03
N PRO A 159 2.62 -26.21 6.15
CA PRO A 159 2.84 -25.38 4.99
C PRO A 159 4.26 -25.61 4.41
N ALA A 160 4.40 -25.51 3.09
CA ALA A 160 5.66 -25.62 2.39
C ALA A 160 6.59 -24.39 2.59
N GLY A 161 6.04 -23.28 3.07
CA GLY A 161 6.79 -22.04 3.23
C GLY A 161 5.99 -20.96 3.97
N ALA A 162 6.24 -19.71 3.61
CA ALA A 162 5.60 -18.55 4.20
C ALA A 162 4.72 -17.81 3.20
N ASP A 163 3.68 -17.15 3.71
CA ASP A 163 2.91 -16.13 3.01
C ASP A 163 3.63 -14.79 3.09
N SER A 164 3.40 -13.92 2.12
CA SER A 164 3.85 -12.53 2.18
C SER A 164 2.79 -11.58 1.65
N VAL A 165 2.76 -10.38 2.22
CA VAL A 165 1.88 -9.29 1.83
C VAL A 165 2.69 -8.00 1.76
N THR A 166 2.55 -7.25 0.66
CA THR A 166 3.12 -5.92 0.49
C THR A 166 2.02 -4.91 0.24
N PHE A 167 1.82 -3.99 1.18
CA PHE A 167 0.92 -2.86 1.03
C PHE A 167 1.66 -1.74 0.30
N ARG A 168 1.14 -1.27 -0.83
CA ARG A 168 1.61 -0.06 -1.51
C ARG A 168 0.62 1.06 -1.26
N TYR A 169 1.08 2.20 -0.79
CA TYR A 169 0.26 3.34 -0.41
C TYR A 169 0.97 4.66 -0.67
N ARG A 170 0.21 5.76 -0.64
CA ARG A 170 0.71 7.14 -0.73
C ARG A 170 0.04 8.05 0.29
N TYR A 171 0.62 9.19 0.55
CA TYR A 171 0.08 10.32 1.31
C TYR A 171 0.58 11.64 0.76
#